data_c1561b45fbd68329ff5a801d102701fd
#
_entry.id   c1561b45fbd68329ff5a801d102701fd
#
_cell.length_a   1.000
_cell.length_b   1.000
_cell.length_c   1.000
_cell.angle_alpha   90.00
_cell.angle_beta   90.00
_cell.angle_gamma   90.00
#
_symmetry.space_group_name_H-M   'P 1'
#
loop_
_entity.id
_entity.type
_entity.pdbx_description
1 polymer ?
#
loop_
_entity_poly.entity_id
_entity_poly.type
_entity_poly.pdbx_seq_one_letter_code
_entity_poly.pdbx_strand_id
1 'polypeptide(L)'
;KDFYFFSQKIITSQKNLMKEFNLSSKKWKELISNKSIITTSKSFLFREMEKKISLNSEQYKIFQNIWKREKINFATHLIDGVTGSGKTELYFKIIEENLKKGNQTLVLLPEIALTEEWSNRFSKYFGCDPFVWHSKQTKLQKSRILRSLLSGEPCVIVGARSAVLLPFQNLKLIICDEEHDSSFKQEDGPKYQA
;
A
#
# COMPACT_ATOMS: atom_id res chain seq x y z
N LYS A 1 -28.13 24.89 -2.73
CA LYS A 1 -26.73 25.13 -2.31
C LYS A 1 -25.88 24.09 -3.03
N ASP A 2 -25.21 24.54 -4.08
CA ASP A 2 -24.37 23.70 -4.91
C ASP A 2 -23.11 23.31 -4.12
N PHE A 3 -22.85 22.02 -4.05
CA PHE A 3 -21.71 21.49 -3.33
C PHE A 3 -20.45 21.72 -4.17
N TYR A 4 -19.70 22.76 -3.90
CA TYR A 4 -18.39 23.06 -4.50
C TYR A 4 -17.23 22.19 -3.99
N PHE A 5 -17.52 21.00 -3.45
CA PHE A 5 -16.50 20.12 -2.86
C PHE A 5 -15.73 19.26 -3.87
N PHE A 6 -15.94 19.44 -5.17
CA PHE A 6 -15.40 18.54 -6.18
C PHE A 6 -13.99 18.86 -6.67
N SER A 7 -13.38 19.97 -6.27
CA SER A 7 -11.98 20.27 -6.60
C SER A 7 -10.97 19.69 -5.58
N GLN A 8 -11.43 19.31 -4.41
CA GLN A 8 -10.61 18.60 -3.41
C GLN A 8 -11.19 17.20 -3.20
N LYS A 9 -10.41 16.16 -3.44
CA LYS A 9 -10.79 14.78 -3.12
C LYS A 9 -10.96 14.64 -1.61
N ILE A 10 -12.13 14.92 -1.10
CA ILE A 10 -12.47 14.63 0.29
C ILE A 10 -12.85 13.17 0.35
N ILE A 11 -12.00 12.36 0.99
CA ILE A 11 -12.23 10.95 1.19
C ILE A 11 -12.60 10.72 2.62
N THR A 12 -13.87 10.45 2.81
CA THR A 12 -14.45 10.12 4.10
C THR A 12 -15.47 8.99 3.91
N SER A 13 -15.85 8.34 5.00
CA SER A 13 -16.83 7.28 4.93
C SER A 13 -18.22 7.83 4.60
N GLN A 14 -19.06 7.05 3.92
CA GLN A 14 -20.46 7.36 3.69
C GLN A 14 -21.15 7.84 4.98
N LYS A 15 -20.92 7.13 6.10
CA LYS A 15 -21.53 7.43 7.41
C LYS A 15 -21.12 8.81 7.90
N ASN A 16 -19.87 9.19 7.73
CA ASN A 16 -19.38 10.51 8.15
C ASN A 16 -19.99 11.62 7.29
N LEU A 17 -19.99 11.46 5.95
CA LEU A 17 -20.62 12.43 5.06
C LEU A 17 -22.11 12.59 5.34
N MET A 18 -22.84 11.48 5.52
CA MET A 18 -24.25 11.55 5.84
C MET A 18 -24.52 12.29 7.16
N LYS A 19 -23.65 12.10 8.16
CA LYS A 19 -23.74 12.78 9.45
C LYS A 19 -23.40 14.27 9.32
N GLU A 20 -22.30 14.60 8.67
CA GLU A 20 -21.80 15.98 8.53
C GLU A 20 -22.77 16.87 7.75
N PHE A 21 -23.35 16.33 6.67
CA PHE A 21 -24.30 17.06 5.82
C PHE A 21 -25.77 16.75 6.12
N ASN A 22 -26.06 16.06 7.21
CA ASN A 22 -27.40 15.65 7.62
C ASN A 22 -28.23 15.03 6.48
N LEU A 23 -27.61 14.11 5.73
CA LEU A 23 -28.20 13.48 4.56
C LEU A 23 -29.03 12.25 4.95
N SER A 24 -30.28 12.20 4.48
CA SER A 24 -31.08 10.98 4.57
C SER A 24 -30.58 9.90 3.59
N SER A 25 -30.88 8.64 3.89
CA SER A 25 -30.54 7.51 3.00
C SER A 25 -31.18 7.65 1.60
N LYS A 26 -32.35 8.29 1.49
CA LYS A 26 -33.02 8.59 0.22
C LYS A 26 -32.22 9.61 -0.58
N LYS A 27 -31.82 10.71 0.06
CA LYS A 27 -31.01 11.77 -0.58
C LYS A 27 -29.62 11.28 -0.98
N TRP A 28 -29.01 10.41 -0.17
CA TRP A 28 -27.76 9.77 -0.50
C TRP A 28 -27.86 8.94 -1.81
N LYS A 29 -28.89 8.10 -1.93
CA LYS A 29 -29.12 7.30 -3.16
C LYS A 29 -29.35 8.19 -4.40
N GLU A 30 -30.09 9.28 -4.23
CA GLU A 30 -30.31 10.26 -5.31
C GLU A 30 -29.01 10.91 -5.77
N LEU A 31 -28.14 11.34 -4.85
CA LEU A 31 -26.84 11.93 -5.17
C LEU A 31 -25.91 10.96 -5.90
N ILE A 32 -25.94 9.67 -5.56
CA ILE A 32 -25.21 8.63 -6.28
C ILE A 32 -25.81 8.43 -7.70
N SER A 33 -27.13 8.31 -7.81
CA SER A 33 -27.78 8.06 -9.12
C SER A 33 -27.54 9.20 -10.10
N ASN A 34 -27.50 10.43 -9.62
CA ASN A 34 -27.24 11.63 -10.42
C ASN A 34 -25.74 11.88 -10.67
N LYS A 35 -24.85 10.95 -10.27
CA LYS A 35 -23.39 11.10 -10.34
C LYS A 35 -22.84 12.34 -9.63
N SER A 36 -23.64 12.98 -8.75
CA SER A 36 -23.21 14.09 -7.91
C SER A 36 -22.22 13.64 -6.82
N ILE A 37 -22.25 12.37 -6.47
CA ILE A 37 -21.28 11.71 -5.61
C ILE A 37 -20.80 10.46 -6.34
N ILE A 38 -19.51 10.36 -6.58
CA ILE A 38 -18.89 9.14 -7.09
C ILE A 38 -18.39 8.35 -5.89
N THR A 39 -19.04 7.22 -5.61
CA THR A 39 -18.49 6.26 -4.65
C THR A 39 -17.37 5.49 -5.32
N THR A 40 -16.15 5.89 -5.08
CA THR A 40 -15.00 5.05 -5.41
C THR A 40 -14.87 3.94 -4.37
N SER A 41 -14.54 2.73 -4.79
CA SER A 41 -13.95 1.76 -3.86
C SER A 41 -12.76 2.46 -3.20
N LYS A 42 -12.53 2.21 -1.90
CA LYS A 42 -11.43 2.77 -1.14
C LYS A 42 -10.14 2.59 -1.95
N SER A 43 -9.78 3.57 -2.77
CA SER A 43 -8.49 3.59 -3.45
C SER A 43 -7.44 3.83 -2.37
N PHE A 44 -6.27 3.30 -2.56
CA PHE A 44 -5.14 3.61 -1.71
C PHE A 44 -4.85 5.10 -1.85
N LEU A 45 -5.07 5.84 -0.80
CA LEU A 45 -4.84 7.27 -0.78
C LEU A 45 -3.64 7.56 0.09
N PHE A 46 -2.56 7.64 -0.61
CA PHE A 46 -1.36 8.21 -0.05
C PHE A 46 -1.61 9.70 0.26
N ARG A 47 -1.59 10.04 1.54
CA ARG A 47 -1.54 11.43 1.99
C ARG A 47 -0.08 11.80 2.19
N GLU A 48 0.35 12.89 1.61
CA GLU A 48 1.65 13.46 1.93
C GLU A 48 1.71 13.73 3.44
N MET A 49 2.67 13.09 4.11
CA MET A 49 2.68 13.04 5.56
C MET A 49 3.24 14.32 6.18
N GLU A 50 2.59 14.75 7.27
CA GLU A 50 3.09 15.83 8.13
C GLU A 50 4.36 15.42 8.92
N LYS A 51 4.58 14.12 9.15
CA LYS A 51 5.78 13.58 9.82
C LYS A 51 6.73 12.96 8.81
N LYS A 52 7.77 13.69 8.43
CA LYS A 52 8.91 13.15 7.67
C LYS A 52 9.69 12.18 8.56
N ILE A 53 9.92 10.94 8.10
CA ILE A 53 10.97 10.11 8.67
C ILE A 53 12.30 10.81 8.42
N SER A 54 13.04 11.12 9.48
CA SER A 54 14.44 11.50 9.37
C SER A 54 15.27 10.21 9.32
N LEU A 55 15.78 9.87 8.15
CA LEU A 55 16.81 8.84 8.04
C LEU A 55 18.10 9.35 8.70
N ASN A 56 18.80 8.47 9.41
CA ASN A 56 20.15 8.78 9.85
C ASN A 56 21.11 8.87 8.64
N SER A 57 22.35 9.30 8.87
CA SER A 57 23.33 9.52 7.81
C SER A 57 23.66 8.25 6.99
N GLU A 58 23.69 7.09 7.62
CA GLU A 58 23.92 5.80 6.94
C GLU A 58 22.71 5.37 6.12
N GLN A 59 21.54 5.38 6.70
CA GLN A 59 20.29 5.08 6.00
C GLN A 59 20.08 6.00 4.81
N TYR A 60 20.42 7.29 4.95
CA TYR A 60 20.32 8.24 3.85
C TYR A 60 21.29 7.93 2.71
N LYS A 61 22.52 7.52 3.01
CA LYS A 61 23.49 7.07 2.00
C LYS A 61 22.98 5.83 1.26
N ILE A 62 22.44 4.84 1.99
CA ILE A 62 21.84 3.63 1.40
C ILE A 62 20.67 4.00 0.50
N PHE A 63 19.75 4.83 0.99
CA PHE A 63 18.62 5.35 0.23
C PHE A 63 19.08 6.01 -1.08
N GLN A 64 20.06 6.90 -1.02
CA GLN A 64 20.60 7.56 -2.21
C GLN A 64 21.23 6.57 -3.20
N ASN A 65 21.92 5.54 -2.72
CA ASN A 65 22.55 4.53 -3.58
C ASN A 65 21.51 3.69 -4.32
N ILE A 66 20.43 3.31 -3.65
CA ILE A 66 19.30 2.60 -4.27
C ILE A 66 18.68 3.50 -5.33
N TRP A 67 18.42 4.77 -5.01
CA TRP A 67 17.70 5.70 -5.87
C TRP A 67 18.51 6.18 -7.10
N LYS A 68 19.83 6.30 -6.97
CA LYS A 68 20.71 6.69 -8.09
C LYS A 68 20.79 5.62 -9.18
N ARG A 69 20.56 4.35 -8.86
CA ARG A 69 20.57 3.22 -9.80
C ARG A 69 19.26 3.04 -10.55
N GLU A 70 18.29 3.86 -10.33
CA GLU A 70 16.97 3.82 -10.97
C GLU A 70 16.97 3.95 -12.50
N LYS A 71 18.09 4.37 -13.09
CA LYS A 71 18.28 4.41 -14.55
C LYS A 71 18.46 3.02 -15.17
N ILE A 72 18.60 2.00 -14.37
CA ILE A 72 18.70 0.59 -14.78
C ILE A 72 17.29 0.00 -14.77
N ASN A 73 16.92 -0.72 -15.83
CA ASN A 73 15.57 -1.32 -15.95
C ASN A 73 15.18 -2.24 -14.80
N PHE A 74 16.16 -2.88 -14.14
CA PHE A 74 15.97 -3.72 -12.97
C PHE A 74 17.25 -3.73 -12.12
N ALA A 75 17.11 -3.60 -10.81
CA ALA A 75 18.22 -3.71 -9.86
C ALA A 75 17.76 -4.38 -8.57
N THR A 76 18.58 -5.28 -8.05
CA THR A 76 18.38 -5.91 -6.75
C THR A 76 19.35 -5.31 -5.73
N HIS A 77 18.84 -4.99 -4.56
CA HIS A 77 19.63 -4.45 -3.45
C HIS A 77 19.42 -5.31 -2.20
N LEU A 78 20.49 -5.80 -1.63
CA LEU A 78 20.46 -6.43 -0.31
C LEU A 78 20.74 -5.36 0.75
N ILE A 79 19.84 -5.25 1.71
CA ILE A 79 19.99 -4.37 2.88
C ILE A 79 20.32 -5.27 4.07
N ASP A 80 21.58 -5.36 4.40
CA ASP A 80 22.04 -6.08 5.58
C ASP A 80 22.04 -5.16 6.81
N GLY A 81 21.57 -5.68 7.94
CA GLY A 81 21.52 -4.94 9.19
C GLY A 81 20.87 -5.73 10.31
N VAL A 82 21.34 -5.52 11.52
CA VAL A 82 20.81 -6.17 12.73
C VAL A 82 19.36 -5.77 13.00
N THR A 83 18.67 -6.57 13.79
CA THR A 83 17.31 -6.24 14.27
C THR A 83 17.34 -4.88 14.99
N GLY A 84 16.36 -4.02 14.67
CA GLY A 84 16.30 -2.66 15.26
C GLY A 84 17.20 -1.62 14.60
N SER A 85 17.95 -1.95 13.54
CA SER A 85 18.79 -0.97 12.81
C SER A 85 18.01 0.07 11.99
N GLY A 86 16.68 -0.02 11.98
CA GLY A 86 15.82 0.90 11.24
C GLY A 86 15.65 0.53 9.76
N LYS A 87 15.77 -0.75 9.41
CA LYS A 87 15.46 -1.24 8.05
C LYS A 87 14.05 -0.84 7.61
N THR A 88 13.08 -0.96 8.52
CA THR A 88 11.68 -0.62 8.25
C THR A 88 11.50 0.85 7.86
N GLU A 89 12.14 1.77 8.57
CA GLU A 89 12.11 3.20 8.27
C GLU A 89 12.73 3.49 6.90
N LEU A 90 13.80 2.80 6.55
CA LEU A 90 14.46 2.94 5.27
C LEU A 90 13.54 2.50 4.12
N TYR A 91 12.95 1.30 4.20
CA TYR A 91 12.08 0.87 3.10
C TYR A 91 10.73 1.60 3.10
N PHE A 92 10.22 2.10 4.23
CA PHE A 92 9.07 3.02 4.19
C PHE A 92 9.40 4.29 3.39
N LYS A 93 10.61 4.83 3.53
CA LYS A 93 11.05 5.97 2.73
C LYS A 93 11.15 5.64 1.25
N ILE A 94 11.62 4.45 0.89
CA ILE A 94 11.68 3.97 -0.50
C ILE A 94 10.26 3.80 -1.07
N ILE A 95 9.33 3.22 -0.29
CA ILE A 95 7.92 3.09 -0.66
C ILE A 95 7.29 4.46 -0.91
N GLU A 96 7.52 5.42 -0.02
CA GLU A 96 7.02 6.79 -0.14
C GLU A 96 7.38 7.39 -1.49
N GLU A 97 8.66 7.35 -1.86
CA GLU A 97 9.12 7.91 -3.12
C GLU A 97 8.57 7.15 -4.34
N ASN A 98 8.42 5.83 -4.25
CA ASN A 98 7.80 5.03 -5.31
C ASN A 98 6.31 5.38 -5.50
N LEU A 99 5.58 5.59 -4.41
CA LEU A 99 4.17 6.03 -4.45
C LEU A 99 4.01 7.44 -5.02
N LYS A 100 4.92 8.37 -4.70
CA LYS A 100 4.94 9.73 -5.27
C LYS A 100 5.08 9.72 -6.79
N LYS A 101 5.76 8.72 -7.34
CA LYS A 101 5.89 8.51 -8.79
C LYS A 101 4.65 7.85 -9.43
N GLY A 102 3.63 7.56 -8.65
CA GLY A 102 2.41 6.91 -9.12
C GLY A 102 2.51 5.40 -9.30
N ASN A 103 3.50 4.75 -8.69
CA ASN A 103 3.78 3.34 -8.88
C ASN A 103 3.16 2.44 -7.81
N GLN A 104 3.05 1.16 -8.14
CA GLN A 104 2.62 0.11 -7.21
C GLN A 104 3.82 -0.53 -6.52
N THR A 105 3.62 -0.93 -5.27
CA THR A 105 4.62 -1.60 -4.43
C THR A 105 4.09 -2.91 -3.89
N LEU A 106 4.91 -3.95 -3.92
CA LEU A 106 4.69 -5.20 -3.22
C LEU A 106 5.66 -5.31 -2.05
N VAL A 107 5.14 -5.59 -0.86
CA VAL A 107 5.93 -5.93 0.31
C VAL A 107 5.62 -7.37 0.69
N LEU A 108 6.64 -8.21 0.63
CA LEU A 108 6.58 -9.59 1.05
C LEU A 108 7.08 -9.69 2.49
N LEU A 109 6.25 -10.26 3.34
CA LEU A 109 6.55 -10.54 4.75
C LEU A 109 6.31 -12.02 5.03
N PRO A 110 7.07 -12.64 5.94
CA PRO A 110 6.70 -13.93 6.50
C PRO A 110 5.28 -13.89 7.08
N GLU A 111 4.55 -15.00 7.03
CA GLU A 111 3.16 -15.04 7.54
C GLU A 111 3.06 -14.58 9.00
N ILE A 112 4.08 -14.88 9.81
CA ILE A 112 4.17 -14.47 11.22
C ILE A 112 4.38 -12.95 11.34
N ALA A 113 5.07 -12.33 10.39
CA ALA A 113 5.37 -10.89 10.39
C ALA A 113 4.23 -10.04 9.79
N LEU A 114 3.22 -10.65 9.15
CA LEU A 114 1.97 -9.99 8.72
C LEU A 114 1.09 -9.63 9.92
N THR A 115 1.70 -9.06 10.96
CA THR A 115 1.05 -8.72 12.22
C THR A 115 0.32 -7.39 12.14
N GLU A 116 -0.62 -7.19 13.06
CA GLU A 116 -1.25 -5.89 13.28
C GLU A 116 -0.21 -4.80 13.57
N GLU A 117 0.89 -5.16 14.22
CA GLU A 117 1.96 -4.21 14.56
C GLU A 117 2.61 -3.59 13.31
N TRP A 118 2.97 -4.39 12.31
CA TRP A 118 3.52 -3.89 11.06
C TRP A 118 2.51 -2.99 10.33
N SER A 119 1.26 -3.44 10.24
CA SER A 119 0.18 -2.66 9.63
C SER A 119 -0.06 -1.34 10.37
N ASN A 120 -0.02 -1.35 11.69
CA ASN A 120 -0.18 -0.16 12.51
C ASN A 120 1.00 0.82 12.32
N ARG A 121 2.24 0.33 12.23
CA ARG A 121 3.42 1.16 11.91
C ARG A 121 3.27 1.80 10.54
N PHE A 122 2.84 1.01 9.55
CA PHE A 122 2.58 1.49 8.20
C PHE A 122 1.49 2.57 8.20
N SER A 123 0.35 2.30 8.82
CA SER A 123 -0.79 3.23 8.87
C SER A 123 -0.44 4.53 9.59
N LYS A 124 0.37 4.44 10.66
CA LYS A 124 0.89 5.60 11.38
C LYS A 124 1.84 6.44 10.51
N TYR A 125 2.60 5.79 9.64
CA TYR A 125 3.52 6.47 8.74
C TYR A 125 2.82 7.06 7.51
N PHE A 126 1.98 6.28 6.83
CA PHE A 126 1.36 6.69 5.58
C PHE A 126 -0.03 7.34 5.72
N GLY A 127 -0.57 7.42 6.93
CA GLY A 127 -1.91 7.96 7.17
C GLY A 127 -3.05 7.13 6.55
N CYS A 128 -2.76 5.94 6.05
CA CYS A 128 -3.71 5.02 5.44
C CYS A 128 -3.25 3.57 5.64
N ASP A 129 -4.18 2.63 5.61
CA ASP A 129 -3.86 1.22 5.74
C ASP A 129 -3.32 0.65 4.43
N PRO A 130 -2.34 -0.27 4.47
CA PRO A 130 -1.92 -1.02 3.29
C PRO A 130 -3.04 -1.99 2.86
N PHE A 131 -3.01 -2.43 1.62
CA PHE A 131 -3.79 -3.60 1.23
C PHE A 131 -3.05 -4.86 1.69
N VAL A 132 -3.64 -5.61 2.59
CA VAL A 132 -3.07 -6.87 3.07
C VAL A 132 -3.65 -8.02 2.25
N TRP A 133 -2.80 -8.89 1.71
CA TRP A 133 -3.20 -10.07 0.94
C TRP A 133 -2.92 -11.35 1.71
N HIS A 134 -3.98 -12.08 2.06
CA HIS A 134 -3.89 -13.38 2.73
C HIS A 134 -5.07 -14.29 2.39
N SER A 135 -4.94 -15.57 2.68
CA SER A 135 -5.92 -16.62 2.36
C SER A 135 -7.31 -16.40 2.99
N LYS A 136 -7.34 -15.88 4.21
CA LYS A 136 -8.57 -15.67 5.01
C LYS A 136 -9.44 -14.49 4.57
N GLN A 137 -9.03 -13.74 3.57
CA GLN A 137 -9.82 -12.60 3.08
C GLN A 137 -11.09 -13.02 2.37
N THR A 138 -12.14 -12.21 2.54
CA THR A 138 -13.41 -12.39 1.83
C THR A 138 -13.25 -12.13 0.33
N LYS A 139 -14.14 -12.70 -0.47
CA LYS A 139 -14.20 -12.44 -1.93
C LYS A 139 -14.29 -10.95 -2.25
N LEU A 140 -15.04 -10.18 -1.45
CA LEU A 140 -15.20 -8.75 -1.66
C LEU A 140 -13.89 -7.98 -1.40
N GLN A 141 -13.15 -8.34 -0.35
CA GLN A 141 -11.84 -7.74 -0.06
C GLN A 141 -10.84 -8.03 -1.17
N LYS A 142 -10.74 -9.29 -1.60
CA LYS A 142 -9.89 -9.70 -2.73
C LYS A 142 -10.24 -8.96 -4.02
N SER A 143 -11.53 -8.85 -4.34
CA SER A 143 -12.01 -8.13 -5.52
C SER A 143 -11.63 -6.64 -5.50
N ARG A 144 -11.65 -5.99 -4.33
CA ARG A 144 -11.22 -4.59 -4.17
C ARG A 144 -9.73 -4.42 -4.45
N ILE A 145 -8.91 -5.31 -3.89
CA ILE A 145 -7.46 -5.30 -4.11
C ILE A 145 -7.16 -5.50 -5.61
N LEU A 146 -7.74 -6.53 -6.22
CA LEU A 146 -7.53 -6.81 -7.64
C LEU A 146 -7.94 -5.63 -8.53
N ARG A 147 -9.04 -4.96 -8.24
CA ARG A 147 -9.48 -3.77 -8.98
C ARG A 147 -8.45 -2.64 -8.87
N SER A 148 -7.93 -2.36 -7.68
CA SER A 148 -6.90 -1.34 -7.46
C SER A 148 -5.60 -1.69 -8.19
N LEU A 149 -5.21 -2.96 -8.21
CA LEU A 149 -4.03 -3.42 -8.94
C LEU A 149 -4.20 -3.25 -10.47
N LEU A 150 -5.34 -3.66 -11.00
CA LEU A 150 -5.65 -3.60 -12.43
C LEU A 150 -5.89 -2.17 -12.94
N SER A 151 -6.25 -1.23 -12.07
CA SER A 151 -6.36 0.19 -12.45
C SER A 151 -5.00 0.88 -12.60
N GLY A 152 -3.92 0.26 -12.13
CA GLY A 152 -2.59 0.85 -12.12
C GLY A 152 -2.41 2.00 -11.11
N GLU A 153 -3.42 2.25 -10.26
CA GLU A 153 -3.31 3.28 -9.23
C GLU A 153 -2.20 2.97 -8.23
N PRO A 154 -1.49 4.00 -7.72
CA PRO A 154 -0.43 3.80 -6.74
C PRO A 154 -1.01 3.16 -5.48
N CYS A 155 -0.43 2.06 -5.06
CA CYS A 155 -0.84 1.35 -3.86
C CYS A 155 0.30 0.50 -3.28
N VAL A 156 0.14 0.10 -2.03
CA VAL A 156 1.01 -0.86 -1.38
C VAL A 156 0.22 -2.10 -1.04
N ILE A 157 0.67 -3.23 -1.56
CA ILE A 157 0.19 -4.55 -1.20
C ILE A 157 1.21 -5.17 -0.24
N VAL A 158 0.72 -5.68 0.86
CA VAL A 158 1.51 -6.44 1.81
C VAL A 158 0.96 -7.85 1.85
N GLY A 159 1.81 -8.83 1.74
CA GLY A 159 1.36 -10.21 1.75
C GLY A 159 2.50 -11.20 1.96
N ALA A 160 2.11 -12.44 2.23
CA ALA A 160 3.04 -13.56 2.22
C ALA A 160 3.31 -14.01 0.77
N ARG A 161 4.02 -15.10 0.62
CA ARG A 161 4.43 -15.73 -0.63
C ARG A 161 3.41 -15.64 -1.80
N SER A 162 2.13 -15.91 -1.55
CA SER A 162 1.10 -15.91 -2.61
C SER A 162 0.83 -14.54 -3.23
N ALA A 163 1.26 -13.45 -2.60
CA ALA A 163 1.07 -12.10 -3.12
C ALA A 163 1.93 -11.82 -4.37
N VAL A 164 2.99 -12.60 -4.61
CA VAL A 164 3.84 -12.47 -5.81
C VAL A 164 3.07 -12.76 -7.10
N LEU A 165 2.00 -13.54 -7.03
CA LEU A 165 1.19 -13.95 -8.18
C LEU A 165 0.09 -12.94 -8.54
N LEU A 166 0.03 -11.80 -7.86
CA LEU A 166 -0.99 -10.79 -8.11
C LEU A 166 -0.75 -10.02 -9.43
N PRO A 167 -1.82 -9.65 -10.15
CA PRO A 167 -1.75 -9.02 -11.45
C PRO A 167 -1.49 -7.50 -11.35
N PHE A 168 -0.30 -7.11 -10.98
CA PHE A 168 0.10 -5.70 -10.93
C PHE A 168 0.19 -5.10 -12.34
N GLN A 169 -0.34 -3.92 -12.54
CA GLN A 169 -0.22 -3.17 -13.80
C GLN A 169 1.01 -2.25 -13.82
N ASN A 170 1.39 -1.72 -12.68
CA ASN A 170 2.48 -0.75 -12.57
C ASN A 170 3.38 -1.03 -11.36
N LEU A 171 3.78 -2.30 -11.18
CA LEU A 171 4.72 -2.70 -10.12
C LEU A 171 6.12 -2.20 -10.47
N LYS A 172 6.71 -1.40 -9.58
CA LYS A 172 8.08 -0.87 -9.73
C LYS A 172 8.97 -1.14 -8.53
N LEU A 173 8.39 -1.60 -7.44
CA LEU A 173 9.13 -1.89 -6.22
C LEU A 173 8.61 -3.18 -5.58
N ILE A 174 9.53 -4.08 -5.29
CA ILE A 174 9.29 -5.26 -4.47
C ILE A 174 10.24 -5.17 -3.28
N ILE A 175 9.72 -5.32 -2.09
CA ILE A 175 10.47 -5.43 -0.85
C ILE A 175 10.21 -6.81 -0.29
N CYS A 176 11.27 -7.55 0.01
CA CYS A 176 11.20 -8.81 0.72
C CYS A 176 11.89 -8.61 2.07
N ASP A 177 11.14 -8.61 3.14
CA ASP A 177 11.67 -8.52 4.50
C ASP A 177 11.88 -9.94 5.06
N GLU A 178 12.96 -10.15 5.81
CA GLU A 178 13.38 -11.47 6.32
C GLU A 178 13.46 -12.53 5.19
N GLU A 179 14.17 -12.20 4.12
CA GLU A 179 14.22 -12.99 2.87
C GLU A 179 14.69 -14.46 3.07
N HIS A 180 15.39 -14.72 4.17
CA HIS A 180 15.87 -16.05 4.56
C HIS A 180 14.78 -16.93 5.18
N ASP A 181 13.59 -16.40 5.46
CA ASP A 181 12.51 -17.15 6.10
C ASP A 181 11.99 -18.25 5.17
N SER A 182 11.90 -19.48 5.72
CA SER A 182 11.46 -20.65 4.96
C SER A 182 10.01 -20.56 4.45
N SER A 183 9.18 -19.69 5.02
CA SER A 183 7.80 -19.50 4.60
C SER A 183 7.65 -18.96 3.16
N PHE A 184 8.73 -18.39 2.59
CA PHE A 184 8.76 -18.00 1.18
C PHE A 184 8.92 -19.16 0.21
N LYS A 185 9.27 -20.36 0.69
CA LYS A 185 9.33 -21.60 -0.11
C LYS A 185 7.99 -22.33 -0.01
N GLN A 186 7.49 -22.81 -1.13
CA GLN A 186 6.33 -23.69 -1.16
C GLN A 186 6.83 -25.13 -1.33
N GLU A 187 6.52 -25.98 -0.34
CA GLU A 187 6.90 -27.40 -0.37
C GLU A 187 5.73 -28.29 -0.81
N ASP A 188 4.49 -27.89 -0.48
CA ASP A 188 3.29 -28.62 -0.85
C ASP A 188 2.67 -28.09 -2.14
N GLY A 189 2.35 -29.00 -3.08
CA GLY A 189 1.76 -28.64 -4.38
C GLY A 189 2.80 -28.15 -5.39
N PRO A 190 2.44 -27.22 -6.30
CA PRO A 190 3.40 -26.64 -7.24
C PRO A 190 4.50 -25.90 -6.48
N LYS A 191 5.73 -26.42 -6.59
CA LYS A 191 6.88 -25.85 -5.87
C LYS A 191 7.30 -24.53 -6.49
N TYR A 192 7.32 -23.47 -5.68
CA TYR A 192 7.93 -22.18 -6.04
C TYR A 192 8.50 -21.47 -4.81
N GLN A 193 9.39 -20.54 -5.05
CA GLN A 193 9.91 -19.60 -4.06
C GLN A 193 9.52 -18.19 -4.51
N ALA A 194 8.94 -17.39 -3.59
CA ALA A 194 8.60 -16.01 -3.83
C ALA A 194 9.84 -15.13 -3.84
#